data_9bac3639712941b448b206ed0833bdcf
#
_entry.id   9bac3639712941b448b206ed0833bdcf
#
_cell.length_a   1.000
_cell.length_b   1.000
_cell.length_c   1.000
_cell.angle_alpha   90.00
_cell.angle_beta   90.00
_cell.angle_gamma   90.00
#
_symmetry.space_group_name_H-M   'P 1'
#
loop_
_entity.id
_entity.type
_entity.pdbx_description
1 polymer ?
#
loop_
_entity_poly.entity_id
_entity_poly.type
_entity_poly.pdbx_seq_one_letter_code
_entity_poly.pdbx_strand_id
1 'polypeptide(L)'
;MKAEILFPEVCNLYGDLQNIYYLKRCCPALEIIETDLHSKPRFLTEDVALVYMGSTTEQGLRLAADALRPYAADIAAKADAGQLILLTGNAPDVFSDAIESDSADTIEGLGILPGRVRYTMMKRHNSFFLGTFDGMEVVGFKSLFGFHYDAPERGGWFRITRGVGRTPESKLEGFCRGGLYATALIGPLLILNPPLCKW
;
A
#
# COMPACT_ATOMS: atom_id res chain seq x y z
N MET A 1 -1.88 7.51 -21.08
CA MET A 1 -2.14 7.31 -19.64
C MET A 1 -0.89 6.70 -19.03
N LYS A 2 -0.39 7.28 -17.92
CA LYS A 2 0.84 6.84 -17.27
C LYS A 2 0.54 6.16 -15.92
N ALA A 3 1.28 5.10 -15.60
CA ALA A 3 1.35 4.54 -14.24
C ALA A 3 2.77 4.71 -13.73
N GLU A 4 2.93 5.30 -12.54
CA GLU A 4 4.22 5.49 -11.88
C GLU A 4 4.44 4.43 -10.81
N ILE A 5 5.57 3.73 -10.88
CA ILE A 5 6.03 2.81 -9.85
C ILE A 5 7.05 3.55 -8.99
N LEU A 6 6.79 3.63 -7.68
CA LEU A 6 7.72 4.19 -6.72
C LEU A 6 8.69 3.11 -6.23
N PHE A 7 9.96 3.40 -6.37
CA PHE A 7 11.09 2.65 -5.80
C PHE A 7 11.12 1.16 -6.17
N PRO A 8 10.99 0.80 -7.49
CA PRO A 8 10.95 -0.61 -7.90
C PRO A 8 12.21 -1.39 -7.50
N GLU A 9 13.33 -0.71 -7.27
CA GLU A 9 14.59 -1.31 -6.83
C GLU A 9 14.54 -1.88 -5.41
N VAL A 10 13.65 -1.38 -4.56
CA VAL A 10 13.47 -1.84 -3.16
C VAL A 10 12.04 -2.31 -2.85
N CYS A 11 11.03 -1.82 -3.57
CA CYS A 11 9.61 -2.09 -3.32
C CYS A 11 9.04 -3.13 -4.30
N ASN A 12 9.58 -4.34 -4.28
CA ASN A 12 9.22 -5.43 -5.19
C ASN A 12 9.26 -6.82 -4.52
N LEU A 13 9.00 -6.92 -3.22
CA LEU A 13 8.91 -8.24 -2.58
C LEU A 13 7.63 -8.96 -3.03
N TYR A 14 7.67 -10.29 -2.98
CA TYR A 14 6.56 -11.19 -3.31
C TYR A 14 6.03 -11.06 -4.75
N GLY A 15 6.80 -10.41 -5.64
CA GLY A 15 6.39 -10.17 -7.02
C GLY A 15 5.29 -9.10 -7.16
N ASP A 16 5.18 -8.18 -6.23
CA ASP A 16 4.11 -7.18 -6.17
C ASP A 16 4.04 -6.27 -7.41
N LEU A 17 5.16 -6.03 -8.12
CA LEU A 17 5.14 -5.29 -9.39
C LEU A 17 4.27 -5.97 -10.47
N GLN A 18 3.94 -7.25 -10.30
CA GLN A 18 3.02 -7.94 -11.21
C GLN A 18 1.63 -7.31 -11.22
N ASN A 19 1.24 -6.54 -10.19
CA ASN A 19 0.01 -5.72 -10.24
C ASN A 19 0.04 -4.75 -11.42
N ILE A 20 1.12 -4.02 -11.60
CA ILE A 20 1.26 -3.01 -12.67
C ILE A 20 1.50 -3.67 -14.03
N TYR A 21 2.30 -4.73 -14.10
CA TYR A 21 2.49 -5.45 -15.35
C TYR A 21 1.21 -6.14 -15.83
N TYR A 22 0.37 -6.61 -14.93
CA TYR A 22 -0.96 -7.13 -15.27
C TYR A 22 -1.87 -6.02 -15.83
N LEU A 23 -1.91 -4.85 -15.19
CA LEU A 23 -2.62 -3.68 -15.73
C LEU A 23 -2.12 -3.30 -17.11
N LYS A 24 -0.82 -3.31 -17.36
CA LYS A 24 -0.22 -3.05 -18.67
C LYS A 24 -0.68 -4.07 -19.72
N ARG A 25 -0.84 -5.33 -19.35
CA ARG A 25 -1.38 -6.36 -20.26
C ARG A 25 -2.86 -6.14 -20.56
N CYS A 26 -3.64 -5.70 -19.57
CA CYS A 26 -5.06 -5.37 -19.74
C CYS A 26 -5.27 -4.08 -20.54
N CYS A 27 -4.35 -3.11 -20.40
CA CYS A 27 -4.36 -1.82 -21.07
C CYS A 27 -3.02 -1.58 -21.77
N PRO A 28 -2.83 -2.05 -23.03
CA PRO A 28 -1.56 -1.88 -23.75
C PRO A 28 -1.12 -0.43 -23.96
N ALA A 29 -2.05 0.53 -23.91
CA ALA A 29 -1.76 1.96 -24.01
C ALA A 29 -1.22 2.57 -22.70
N LEU A 30 -1.21 1.83 -21.58
CA LEU A 30 -0.64 2.29 -20.31
C LEU A 30 0.88 2.37 -20.42
N GLU A 31 1.45 3.55 -20.24
CA GLU A 31 2.90 3.76 -20.13
C GLU A 31 3.31 3.55 -18.67
N ILE A 32 4.33 2.73 -18.44
CA ILE A 32 4.93 2.55 -17.11
C ILE A 32 6.13 3.47 -17.00
N ILE A 33 6.17 4.27 -15.95
CA ILE A 33 7.31 5.09 -15.58
C ILE A 33 7.76 4.71 -14.17
N GLU A 34 9.03 4.83 -13.89
CA GLU A 34 9.64 4.44 -12.61
C GLU A 34 10.30 5.66 -11.96
N THR A 35 10.21 5.71 -10.64
CA THR A 35 10.89 6.71 -9.81
C THR A 35 11.73 6.00 -8.77
N ASP A 36 13.04 6.23 -8.79
CA ASP A 36 14.00 5.69 -7.83
C ASP A 36 14.03 6.48 -6.51
N LEU A 37 14.73 5.94 -5.49
CA LEU A 37 14.82 6.54 -4.15
C LEU A 37 15.44 7.95 -4.10
N HIS A 38 16.17 8.35 -5.14
CA HIS A 38 16.88 9.63 -5.20
C HIS A 38 16.13 10.68 -6.02
N SER A 39 15.05 10.29 -6.68
CA SER A 39 14.28 11.13 -7.58
C SER A 39 12.99 11.62 -6.93
N LYS A 40 12.58 12.84 -7.29
CA LYS A 40 11.25 13.36 -6.89
C LYS A 40 10.15 12.55 -7.58
N PRO A 41 9.09 12.13 -6.86
CA PRO A 41 7.94 11.47 -7.48
C PRO A 41 7.33 12.33 -8.60
N ARG A 42 7.18 11.73 -9.78
CA ARG A 42 6.77 12.46 -10.99
C ARG A 42 5.30 12.84 -10.96
N PHE A 43 4.44 12.06 -10.30
CA PHE A 43 3.01 12.38 -10.16
C PHE A 43 2.75 13.70 -9.43
N LEU A 44 3.72 14.22 -8.68
CA LEU A 44 3.59 15.53 -8.03
C LEU A 44 3.59 16.70 -9.04
N THR A 45 4.18 16.50 -10.21
CA THR A 45 4.37 17.55 -11.23
C THR A 45 3.90 17.16 -12.63
N GLU A 46 3.66 15.86 -12.89
CA GLU A 46 3.18 15.36 -14.18
C GLU A 46 1.77 14.78 -14.05
N ASP A 47 1.10 14.62 -15.17
CA ASP A 47 -0.18 13.89 -15.27
C ASP A 47 0.08 12.38 -15.25
N VAL A 48 -0.18 11.75 -14.11
CA VAL A 48 -0.04 10.33 -13.85
C VAL A 48 -1.39 9.78 -13.42
N ALA A 49 -1.90 8.77 -14.11
CA ALA A 49 -3.21 8.19 -13.83
C ALA A 49 -3.19 7.29 -12.58
N LEU A 50 -2.10 6.58 -12.33
CA LEU A 50 -1.94 5.66 -11.20
C LEU A 50 -0.53 5.76 -10.65
N VAL A 51 -0.42 5.87 -9.33
CA VAL A 51 0.83 5.71 -8.57
C VAL A 51 0.78 4.38 -7.82
N TYR A 52 1.87 3.62 -7.88
CA TYR A 52 1.95 2.32 -7.24
C TYR A 52 3.20 2.18 -6.37
N MET A 53 3.04 1.62 -5.18
CA MET A 53 4.15 1.18 -4.35
C MET A 53 3.83 -0.21 -3.77
N GLY A 54 4.74 -1.15 -3.95
CA GLY A 54 4.61 -2.54 -3.48
C GLY A 54 5.36 -2.82 -2.19
N SER A 55 5.36 -4.09 -1.79
CA SER A 55 6.03 -4.57 -0.59
C SER A 55 7.54 -4.38 -0.63
N THR A 56 8.13 -4.12 0.55
CA THR A 56 9.57 -3.95 0.72
C THR A 56 10.09 -4.63 1.99
N THR A 57 11.40 -4.62 2.19
CA THR A 57 12.04 -5.03 3.45
C THR A 57 11.92 -3.95 4.52
N GLU A 58 12.22 -4.27 5.78
CA GLU A 58 12.23 -3.30 6.89
C GLU A 58 13.21 -2.16 6.63
N GLN A 59 14.37 -2.45 6.02
CA GLN A 59 15.31 -1.42 5.59
C GLN A 59 14.73 -0.58 4.45
N GLY A 60 14.04 -1.21 3.51
CA GLY A 60 13.36 -0.52 2.41
C GLY A 60 12.24 0.41 2.89
N LEU A 61 11.51 0.06 3.98
CA LEU A 61 10.52 0.95 4.60
C LEU A 61 11.16 2.26 5.05
N ARG A 62 12.33 2.20 5.71
CA ARG A 62 13.07 3.39 6.14
C ARG A 62 13.51 4.24 4.96
N LEU A 63 14.11 3.61 3.94
CA LEU A 63 14.56 4.31 2.74
C LEU A 63 13.40 5.00 2.02
N ALA A 64 12.27 4.30 1.86
CA ALA A 64 11.09 4.85 1.22
C ALA A 64 10.46 5.99 2.04
N ALA A 65 10.38 5.85 3.37
CA ALA A 65 9.89 6.90 4.26
C ALA A 65 10.77 8.16 4.16
N ASP A 66 12.09 8.00 4.21
CA ASP A 66 13.03 9.12 4.11
C ASP A 66 12.96 9.81 2.74
N ALA A 67 12.82 9.04 1.65
CA ALA A 67 12.69 9.58 0.29
C ALA A 67 11.38 10.36 0.08
N LEU A 68 10.26 9.88 0.67
CA LEU A 68 8.94 10.51 0.51
C LEU A 68 8.64 11.63 1.51
N ARG A 69 9.30 11.65 2.67
CA ARG A 69 9.02 12.62 3.76
C ARG A 69 9.05 14.09 3.31
N PRO A 70 9.98 14.55 2.45
CA PRO A 70 9.97 15.93 1.97
C PRO A 70 8.71 16.30 1.20
N TYR A 71 7.97 15.31 0.70
CA TYR A 71 6.79 15.48 -0.14
C TYR A 71 5.48 15.05 0.53
N ALA A 72 5.50 14.72 1.82
CA ALA A 72 4.34 14.15 2.52
C ALA A 72 3.07 15.01 2.39
N ALA A 73 3.19 16.33 2.55
CA ALA A 73 2.07 17.25 2.41
C ALA A 73 1.51 17.30 0.98
N ASP A 74 2.39 17.30 -0.02
CA ASP A 74 2.00 17.31 -1.44
C ASP A 74 1.32 15.99 -1.83
N ILE A 75 1.84 14.86 -1.34
CA ILE A 75 1.25 13.53 -1.54
C ILE A 75 -0.14 13.45 -0.93
N ALA A 76 -0.31 13.94 0.32
CA ALA A 76 -1.60 14.00 0.98
C ALA A 76 -2.60 14.85 0.19
N ALA A 77 -2.20 16.04 -0.26
CA ALA A 77 -3.04 16.91 -1.06
C ALA A 77 -3.45 16.27 -2.40
N LYS A 78 -2.53 15.60 -3.08
CA LYS A 78 -2.82 14.83 -4.31
C LYS A 78 -3.81 13.69 -4.06
N ALA A 79 -3.63 12.92 -2.99
CA ALA A 79 -4.56 11.86 -2.60
C ALA A 79 -5.96 12.42 -2.33
N ASP A 80 -6.07 13.51 -1.54
CA ASP A 80 -7.33 14.17 -1.22
C ASP A 80 -8.01 14.79 -2.47
N ALA A 81 -7.22 15.19 -3.46
CA ALA A 81 -7.70 15.66 -4.77
C ALA A 81 -8.12 14.54 -5.73
N GLY A 82 -8.01 13.26 -5.31
CA GLY A 82 -8.45 12.10 -6.11
C GLY A 82 -7.37 11.45 -6.97
N GLN A 83 -6.08 11.80 -6.79
CA GLN A 83 -4.98 11.07 -7.42
C GLN A 83 -5.02 9.60 -7.01
N LEU A 84 -5.15 8.70 -7.97
CA LEU A 84 -5.16 7.27 -7.67
C LEU A 84 -3.77 6.81 -7.23
N ILE A 85 -3.68 6.33 -5.98
CA ILE A 85 -2.47 5.79 -5.36
C ILE A 85 -2.82 4.41 -4.81
N LEU A 86 -2.13 3.39 -5.27
CA LEU A 86 -2.30 2.00 -4.81
C LEU A 86 -1.07 1.55 -4.03
N LEU A 87 -1.28 1.16 -2.77
CA LEU A 87 -0.25 0.64 -1.87
C LEU A 87 -0.59 -0.81 -1.50
N THR A 88 0.36 -1.73 -1.67
CA THR A 88 0.16 -3.15 -1.33
C THR A 88 1.22 -3.67 -0.37
N GLY A 89 0.90 -4.77 0.32
CA GLY A 89 1.78 -5.40 1.30
C GLY A 89 2.09 -4.49 2.48
N ASN A 90 3.36 -4.21 2.75
CA ASN A 90 3.76 -3.30 3.82
C ASN A 90 4.03 -1.85 3.34
N ALA A 91 3.77 -1.53 2.08
CA ALA A 91 3.87 -0.14 1.62
C ALA A 91 2.97 0.85 2.40
N PRO A 92 1.74 0.49 2.83
CA PRO A 92 0.91 1.34 3.69
C PRO A 92 1.58 1.81 4.98
N ASP A 93 2.54 1.02 5.51
CA ASP A 93 3.23 1.31 6.76
C ASP A 93 4.05 2.60 6.67
N VAL A 94 4.65 2.88 5.51
CA VAL A 94 5.36 4.14 5.24
C VAL A 94 4.42 5.34 5.34
N PHE A 95 3.15 5.18 4.99
CA PHE A 95 2.16 6.25 4.99
C PHE A 95 1.46 6.45 6.34
N SER A 96 1.68 5.57 7.33
CA SER A 96 1.19 5.66 8.70
C SER A 96 1.87 6.79 9.49
N ASP A 97 1.46 6.98 10.75
CA ASP A 97 2.11 7.93 11.66
C ASP A 97 3.53 7.48 12.04
N ALA A 98 3.71 6.19 12.30
CA ALA A 98 5.01 5.60 12.66
C ALA A 98 5.00 4.08 12.53
N ILE A 99 6.19 3.50 12.34
CA ILE A 99 6.46 2.07 12.42
C ILE A 99 7.32 1.82 13.66
N GLU A 100 6.73 1.21 14.69
CA GLU A 100 7.38 0.81 15.93
C GLU A 100 7.84 -0.65 15.80
N SER A 101 9.02 -0.99 16.30
CA SER A 101 9.56 -2.35 16.25
C SER A 101 10.10 -2.75 17.64
N ASP A 102 9.98 -4.04 17.96
CA ASP A 102 10.59 -4.66 19.15
C ASP A 102 12.10 -4.90 19.03
N SER A 103 12.67 -4.70 17.83
CA SER A 103 14.06 -5.03 17.51
C SER A 103 14.83 -3.94 16.80
N ALA A 104 14.22 -2.80 16.52
CA ALA A 104 14.85 -1.69 15.78
C ALA A 104 14.26 -0.33 16.19
N ASP A 105 14.96 0.74 15.85
CA ASP A 105 14.48 2.10 16.06
C ASP A 105 13.20 2.37 15.30
N THR A 106 12.31 3.14 15.91
CA THR A 106 11.07 3.62 15.28
C THR A 106 11.37 4.36 13.98
N ILE A 107 10.57 4.11 12.96
CA ILE A 107 10.58 4.85 11.71
C ILE A 107 9.39 5.81 11.75
N GLU A 108 9.65 7.10 11.63
CA GLU A 108 8.56 8.07 11.41
C GLU A 108 7.97 7.86 10.02
N GLY A 109 6.66 7.69 9.95
CA GLY A 109 5.91 7.61 8.70
C GLY A 109 5.61 8.98 8.12
N LEU A 110 4.73 9.00 7.11
CA LEU A 110 4.32 10.24 6.44
C LEU A 110 3.10 10.91 7.11
N GLY A 111 2.42 10.24 8.06
CA GLY A 111 1.21 10.75 8.73
C GLY A 111 0.01 10.95 7.78
N ILE A 112 -0.01 10.25 6.66
CA ILE A 112 -1.09 10.35 5.66
C ILE A 112 -2.24 9.40 6.00
N LEU A 113 -1.89 8.17 6.41
CA LEU A 113 -2.84 7.18 6.92
C LEU A 113 -2.84 7.22 8.46
N PRO A 114 -3.99 7.08 9.11
CA PRO A 114 -4.07 7.16 10.56
C PRO A 114 -3.51 5.93 11.24
N GLY A 115 -2.92 6.11 12.42
CA GLY A 115 -2.47 5.04 13.30
C GLY A 115 -0.99 4.68 13.13
N ARG A 116 -0.57 3.75 13.98
CA ARG A 116 0.82 3.28 14.07
C ARG A 116 0.90 1.80 13.75
N VAL A 117 1.99 1.40 13.15
CA VAL A 117 2.28 -0.03 12.91
C VAL A 117 3.20 -0.54 14.00
N ARG A 118 2.86 -1.67 14.61
CA ARG A 118 3.71 -2.31 15.62
C ARG A 118 4.20 -3.65 15.09
N TYR A 119 5.51 -3.75 14.86
CA TYR A 119 6.21 -4.93 14.39
C TYR A 119 6.67 -5.79 15.57
N THR A 120 6.45 -7.10 15.43
CA THR A 120 7.01 -8.14 16.29
C THR A 120 7.79 -9.10 15.41
N MET A 121 9.08 -8.86 15.24
CA MET A 121 9.90 -9.50 14.20
C MET A 121 10.00 -11.02 14.33
N MET A 122 9.85 -11.58 15.54
CA MET A 122 9.86 -13.02 15.77
C MET A 122 8.49 -13.70 15.57
N LYS A 123 7.43 -12.93 15.24
CA LYS A 123 6.06 -13.42 15.10
C LYS A 123 5.45 -13.00 13.76
N ARG A 124 5.87 -13.66 12.68
CA ARG A 124 5.26 -13.44 11.37
C ARG A 124 3.83 -13.98 11.36
N HIS A 125 2.89 -13.12 11.00
CA HIS A 125 1.51 -13.50 10.75
C HIS A 125 1.33 -13.89 9.29
N ASN A 126 0.73 -15.07 9.05
CA ASN A 126 0.37 -15.55 7.72
C ASN A 126 -1.10 -15.97 7.73
N SER A 127 -1.90 -15.46 6.82
CA SER A 127 -3.30 -15.86 6.68
C SER A 127 -3.84 -15.61 5.29
N PHE A 128 -4.81 -16.45 4.89
CA PHE A 128 -5.68 -16.13 3.76
C PHE A 128 -6.67 -15.05 4.17
N PHE A 129 -7.08 -14.26 3.19
CA PHE A 129 -8.06 -13.19 3.34
C PHE A 129 -9.21 -13.40 2.36
N LEU A 130 -10.42 -13.21 2.87
CA LEU A 130 -11.64 -13.04 2.10
C LEU A 130 -12.38 -11.82 2.65
N GLY A 131 -12.75 -10.92 1.78
CA GLY A 131 -13.50 -9.72 2.14
C GLY A 131 -14.38 -9.25 1.00
N THR A 132 -15.01 -8.10 1.20
CA THR A 132 -15.88 -7.47 0.19
C THR A 132 -15.58 -6.00 0.04
N PHE A 133 -15.76 -5.50 -1.17
CA PHE A 133 -15.69 -4.08 -1.51
C PHE A 133 -16.65 -3.80 -2.68
N ASP A 134 -17.56 -2.86 -2.50
CA ASP A 134 -18.53 -2.45 -3.53
C ASP A 134 -19.28 -3.63 -4.19
N GLY A 135 -19.71 -4.59 -3.38
CA GLY A 135 -20.39 -5.80 -3.83
C GLY A 135 -19.48 -6.87 -4.46
N MET A 136 -18.19 -6.61 -4.64
CA MET A 136 -17.21 -7.58 -5.14
C MET A 136 -16.62 -8.39 -3.99
N GLU A 137 -16.41 -9.69 -4.19
CA GLU A 137 -15.55 -10.48 -3.32
C GLU A 137 -14.08 -10.21 -3.65
N VAL A 138 -13.26 -10.09 -2.60
CA VAL A 138 -11.82 -9.85 -2.70
C VAL A 138 -11.10 -10.91 -1.91
N VAL A 139 -10.14 -11.56 -2.56
CA VAL A 139 -9.26 -12.57 -1.96
C VAL A 139 -7.82 -12.08 -1.93
N GLY A 140 -7.05 -12.57 -1.00
CA GLY A 140 -5.63 -12.25 -0.89
C GLY A 140 -4.94 -13.08 0.17
N PHE A 141 -3.69 -12.76 0.39
CA PHE A 141 -2.86 -13.37 1.40
C PHE A 141 -2.15 -12.29 2.21
N LYS A 142 -1.98 -12.49 3.50
CA LYS A 142 -1.17 -11.66 4.38
C LYS A 142 0.06 -12.40 4.83
N SER A 143 1.22 -11.73 4.74
CA SER A 143 2.47 -12.18 5.34
C SER A 143 3.17 -10.95 5.90
N LEU A 144 2.99 -10.69 7.18
CA LEU A 144 3.40 -9.45 7.82
C LEU A 144 3.96 -9.69 9.23
N PHE A 145 4.77 -8.77 9.69
CA PHE A 145 5.33 -8.75 11.05
C PHE A 145 4.60 -7.78 11.98
N GLY A 146 3.76 -6.90 11.44
CA GLY A 146 3.09 -5.87 12.19
C GLY A 146 1.63 -5.70 11.81
N PHE A 147 0.90 -4.98 12.67
CA PHE A 147 -0.48 -4.60 12.49
C PHE A 147 -0.63 -3.10 12.72
N HIS A 148 -1.65 -2.49 12.08
CA HIS A 148 -1.99 -1.08 12.24
C HIS A 148 -2.89 -0.88 13.46
N TYR A 149 -2.37 -0.27 14.51
CA TYR A 149 -3.09 0.10 15.73
C TYR A 149 -3.46 1.59 15.72
N ASP A 150 -4.36 1.96 16.61
CA ASP A 150 -4.79 3.35 16.85
C ASP A 150 -5.48 4.00 15.63
N ALA A 151 -5.82 3.19 14.60
CA ALA A 151 -6.62 3.64 13.48
C ALA A 151 -8.12 3.51 13.79
N PRO A 152 -8.96 4.47 13.38
CA PRO A 152 -10.40 4.39 13.60
C PRO A 152 -11.03 3.25 12.80
N GLU A 153 -12.06 2.58 13.37
CA GLU A 153 -12.84 1.53 12.68
C GLU A 153 -13.77 2.12 11.60
N ARG A 154 -13.18 2.94 10.70
CA ARG A 154 -13.81 3.54 9.52
C ARG A 154 -12.75 3.77 8.43
N GLY A 155 -13.19 4.08 7.21
CA GLY A 155 -12.26 4.32 6.09
C GLY A 155 -11.43 3.09 5.73
N GLY A 156 -11.95 1.88 5.94
CA GLY A 156 -11.34 0.65 5.45
C GLY A 156 -11.64 0.44 3.98
N TRP A 157 -10.70 -0.16 3.27
CA TRP A 157 -10.94 -0.50 1.88
C TRP A 157 -11.82 -1.75 1.75
N PHE A 158 -11.52 -2.79 2.52
CA PHE A 158 -12.26 -4.05 2.49
C PHE A 158 -12.97 -4.31 3.83
N ARG A 159 -14.19 -4.82 3.75
CA ARG A 159 -14.89 -5.42 4.89
C ARG A 159 -14.54 -6.90 4.95
N ILE A 160 -14.11 -7.38 6.11
CA ILE A 160 -13.60 -8.76 6.27
C ILE A 160 -14.78 -9.73 6.39
N THR A 161 -14.70 -10.81 5.62
CA THR A 161 -15.54 -12.01 5.77
C THR A 161 -14.75 -13.11 6.49
N ARG A 162 -13.48 -13.29 6.14
CA ARG A 162 -12.58 -14.27 6.75
C ARG A 162 -11.14 -13.78 6.73
N GLY A 163 -10.39 -14.05 7.78
CA GLY A 163 -9.00 -13.60 7.95
C GLY A 163 -8.88 -12.50 8.99
N VAL A 164 -7.79 -11.75 8.96
CA VAL A 164 -7.53 -10.63 9.88
C VAL A 164 -7.46 -9.31 9.13
N GLY A 165 -7.84 -8.24 9.80
CA GLY A 165 -7.82 -6.89 9.27
C GLY A 165 -6.56 -6.12 9.58
N ARG A 166 -6.74 -4.81 9.85
CA ARG A 166 -5.68 -3.90 10.31
C ARG A 166 -5.05 -4.38 11.60
N THR A 167 -5.87 -4.96 12.49
CA THR A 167 -5.49 -5.72 13.68
C THR A 167 -6.24 -7.06 13.69
N PRO A 168 -5.88 -8.01 14.58
CA PRO A 168 -6.62 -9.26 14.72
C PRO A 168 -8.12 -9.06 15.04
N GLU A 169 -8.48 -7.97 15.70
CA GLU A 169 -9.84 -7.65 16.15
C GLU A 169 -10.63 -6.80 15.13
N SER A 170 -9.94 -6.10 14.23
CA SER A 170 -10.56 -5.21 13.26
C SER A 170 -11.45 -5.97 12.27
N LYS A 171 -12.58 -5.36 11.91
CA LYS A 171 -13.47 -5.84 10.84
C LYS A 171 -13.17 -5.21 9.49
N LEU A 172 -12.17 -4.33 9.44
CA LEU A 172 -11.75 -3.62 8.25
C LEU A 172 -10.31 -3.96 7.90
N GLU A 173 -10.08 -4.13 6.61
CA GLU A 173 -8.75 -4.27 6.02
C GLU A 173 -8.44 -3.08 5.14
N GLY A 174 -7.16 -2.65 5.20
CA GLY A 174 -6.67 -1.56 4.37
C GLY A 174 -7.29 -0.20 4.69
N PHE A 175 -7.01 0.78 3.86
CA PHE A 175 -7.44 2.16 4.02
C PHE A 175 -7.88 2.75 2.69
N CYS A 176 -8.85 3.69 2.78
CA CYS A 176 -9.23 4.58 1.69
C CYS A 176 -9.16 6.02 2.18
N ARG A 177 -8.48 6.90 1.43
CA ARG A 177 -8.47 8.35 1.65
C ARG A 177 -8.39 9.07 0.31
N GLY A 178 -9.47 9.74 -0.09
CA GLY A 178 -9.54 10.35 -1.43
C GLY A 178 -9.26 9.32 -2.52
N GLY A 179 -8.23 9.52 -3.32
CA GLY A 179 -7.77 8.56 -4.33
C GLY A 179 -6.74 7.53 -3.83
N LEU A 180 -6.37 7.56 -2.54
CA LEU A 180 -5.40 6.61 -1.99
C LEU A 180 -6.11 5.34 -1.49
N TYR A 181 -5.68 4.19 -1.99
CA TYR A 181 -6.11 2.86 -1.62
C TYR A 181 -4.92 2.04 -1.14
N ALA A 182 -4.98 1.56 0.08
CA ALA A 182 -3.88 0.88 0.74
C ALA A 182 -4.34 -0.42 1.38
N THR A 183 -3.56 -1.50 1.24
CA THR A 183 -3.87 -2.80 1.81
C THR A 183 -2.62 -3.59 2.14
N ALA A 184 -2.67 -4.37 3.22
CA ALA A 184 -1.62 -5.33 3.56
C ALA A 184 -1.70 -6.64 2.74
N LEU A 185 -2.64 -6.75 1.80
CA LEU A 185 -2.78 -7.93 0.96
C LEU A 185 -1.68 -7.98 -0.09
N ILE A 186 -1.18 -9.20 -0.30
CA ILE A 186 -0.21 -9.57 -1.33
C ILE A 186 -0.78 -10.70 -2.18
N GLY A 187 -0.11 -11.04 -3.27
CA GLY A 187 -0.47 -12.23 -3.94
C GLY A 187 -0.59 -12.30 -5.46
N PRO A 188 -0.21 -11.35 -6.34
CA PRO A 188 -0.49 -9.91 -6.43
C PRO A 188 -1.99 -9.61 -6.45
N LEU A 189 -2.40 -8.56 -5.79
CA LEU A 189 -3.80 -8.22 -5.52
C LEU A 189 -4.69 -8.20 -6.77
N LEU A 190 -4.28 -7.49 -7.82
CA LEU A 190 -5.09 -7.27 -9.01
C LEU A 190 -5.24 -8.53 -9.87
N ILE A 191 -4.21 -9.40 -9.88
CA ILE A 191 -4.26 -10.69 -10.60
C ILE A 191 -5.26 -11.64 -9.94
N LEU A 192 -5.29 -11.67 -8.61
CA LEU A 192 -6.22 -12.49 -7.86
C LEU A 192 -7.65 -11.96 -7.92
N ASN A 193 -7.82 -10.68 -8.21
CA ASN A 193 -9.12 -9.99 -8.18
C ASN A 193 -9.38 -9.20 -9.47
N PRO A 194 -9.62 -9.90 -10.63
CA PRO A 194 -9.88 -9.21 -11.90
C PRO A 194 -11.05 -8.21 -11.88
N PRO A 195 -12.15 -8.41 -11.10
CA PRO A 195 -13.18 -7.39 -10.97
C PRO A 195 -12.66 -6.08 -10.36
N LEU A 196 -11.77 -6.15 -9.36
CA LEU A 196 -11.14 -4.98 -8.74
C LEU A 196 -10.27 -4.21 -9.72
N CYS A 197 -9.65 -4.90 -10.68
CA CYS A 197 -8.84 -4.29 -11.72
C CYS A 197 -9.66 -3.48 -12.74
N LYS A 198 -10.98 -3.74 -12.85
CA LYS A 198 -11.89 -3.02 -13.75
C LYS A 198 -12.59 -1.84 -13.07
N TRP A 199 -12.62 -1.86 -11.74
CA TRP A 199 -13.18 -0.81 -10.92
C TRP A 199 -12.31 0.44 -10.93
#